data_108e941a4ce777293f9159fc374db437
#
_entry.id   108e941a4ce777293f9159fc374db437
#
_cell.length_a   1.000
_cell.length_b   1.000
_cell.length_c   1.000
_cell.angle_alpha   90.00
_cell.angle_beta   90.00
_cell.angle_gamma   90.00
#
_symmetry.space_group_name_H-M   'P 1'
#
loop_
_entity.id
_entity.type
_entity.pdbx_description
1 polymer ?
#
loop_
_entity_poly.entity_id
_entity_poly.type
_entity_poly.pdbx_seq_one_letter_code
_entity_poly.pdbx_strand_id
1 'polypeptide(L)'
;EQGQEQHLPESYQEAVEFVINRMQVDREKRNILAVHQFVTGARRCESEEIVVGGLDNVDMEVFDAFDYVALGHIHSPQFIGRETVRYCGTPLKYSFSEAEQEKSVTIVECREKGQTQVYTVPLHPLRDLRLIKGTYLELTARSFYQNMNTEDYIKVILTDEEDIPDGIQKLRIIYPNLMQLSYDNSRTRQDRTIA
;
A
#
# COMPACT_ATOMS: atom_id res chain seq x y z
N GLU A 1 37.58 -25.86 -23.94
CA GLU A 1 36.30 -25.44 -23.37
C GLU A 1 36.54 -25.26 -21.87
N GLN A 2 36.87 -24.03 -21.47
CA GLN A 2 36.96 -23.67 -20.07
C GLN A 2 35.55 -23.50 -19.56
N GLY A 3 35.08 -24.46 -18.76
CA GLY A 3 33.84 -24.33 -18.00
C GLY A 3 33.98 -23.13 -17.06
N GLN A 4 33.29 -22.02 -17.40
CA GLN A 4 33.06 -20.96 -16.42
C GLN A 4 32.22 -21.59 -15.29
N GLU A 5 32.83 -21.75 -14.13
CA GLU A 5 32.07 -22.01 -12.91
C GLU A 5 31.03 -20.93 -12.81
N GLN A 6 29.76 -21.30 -13.03
CA GLN A 6 28.66 -20.36 -12.86
C GLN A 6 28.56 -20.11 -11.37
N HIS A 7 28.99 -18.92 -10.93
CA HIS A 7 28.74 -18.46 -9.57
C HIS A 7 27.23 -18.46 -9.34
N LEU A 8 26.77 -19.29 -8.44
CA LEU A 8 25.37 -19.32 -8.02
C LEU A 8 25.12 -18.17 -7.06
N PRO A 9 23.96 -17.47 -7.18
CA PRO A 9 23.63 -16.37 -6.28
C PRO A 9 23.60 -16.85 -4.82
N GLU A 10 24.24 -16.11 -3.92
CA GLU A 10 24.26 -16.38 -2.48
C GLU A 10 23.20 -15.57 -1.72
N SER A 11 22.68 -14.50 -2.34
CA SER A 11 21.64 -13.66 -1.78
C SER A 11 20.47 -13.51 -2.76
N TYR A 12 19.34 -13.05 -2.22
CA TYR A 12 18.14 -12.77 -3.01
C TYR A 12 18.40 -11.65 -4.04
N GLN A 13 19.07 -10.58 -3.64
CA GLN A 13 19.49 -9.51 -4.54
C GLN A 13 20.34 -10.02 -5.69
N GLU A 14 21.38 -10.83 -5.40
CA GLU A 14 22.22 -11.42 -6.43
C GLU A 14 21.43 -12.31 -7.40
N ALA A 15 20.40 -13.01 -6.89
CA ALA A 15 19.52 -13.81 -7.74
C ALA A 15 18.73 -12.93 -8.72
N VAL A 16 18.22 -11.79 -8.29
CA VAL A 16 17.51 -10.83 -9.14
C VAL A 16 18.47 -10.20 -10.17
N GLU A 17 19.63 -9.75 -9.73
CA GLU A 17 20.69 -9.23 -10.62
C GLU A 17 21.11 -10.26 -11.69
N PHE A 18 21.29 -11.50 -11.30
CA PHE A 18 21.62 -12.59 -12.20
C PHE A 18 20.56 -12.80 -13.29
N VAL A 19 19.27 -12.73 -12.93
CA VAL A 19 18.17 -12.82 -13.90
C VAL A 19 18.16 -11.61 -14.83
N ILE A 20 18.28 -10.40 -14.30
CA ILE A 20 18.26 -9.15 -15.09
C ILE A 20 19.45 -9.14 -16.07
N ASN A 21 20.64 -9.53 -15.64
CA ASN A 21 21.83 -9.57 -16.49
C ASN A 21 21.67 -10.57 -17.66
N ARG A 22 20.84 -11.61 -17.51
CA ARG A 22 20.54 -12.56 -18.59
C ARG A 22 19.46 -12.09 -19.56
N MET A 23 18.70 -11.05 -19.25
CA MET A 23 17.67 -10.51 -20.13
C MET A 23 18.22 -9.84 -21.40
N GLN A 24 19.54 -9.63 -21.50
CA GLN A 24 20.20 -8.99 -22.65
C GLN A 24 19.55 -7.64 -23.03
N VAL A 25 19.33 -6.79 -22.01
CA VAL A 25 18.65 -5.50 -22.16
C VAL A 25 19.45 -4.60 -23.11
N ASP A 26 18.84 -4.23 -24.24
CA ASP A 26 19.39 -3.28 -25.19
C ASP A 26 19.19 -1.85 -24.66
N ARG A 27 20.24 -1.24 -24.14
CA ARG A 27 20.17 0.09 -23.48
C ARG A 27 19.86 1.23 -24.46
N GLU A 28 19.97 1.02 -25.77
CA GLU A 28 19.58 2.01 -26.78
C GLU A 28 18.06 2.00 -27.06
N LYS A 29 17.38 0.95 -26.64
CA LYS A 29 15.93 0.82 -26.76
C LYS A 29 15.21 1.21 -25.47
N ARG A 30 13.91 1.48 -25.59
CA ARG A 30 13.03 1.67 -24.44
C ARG A 30 12.80 0.34 -23.76
N ASN A 31 13.15 0.27 -22.47
CA ASN A 31 13.01 -0.94 -21.66
C ASN A 31 12.06 -0.70 -20.51
N ILE A 32 11.03 -1.53 -20.41
CA ILE A 32 10.08 -1.53 -19.33
C ILE A 32 10.16 -2.88 -18.63
N LEU A 33 10.31 -2.86 -17.30
CA LEU A 33 10.30 -4.04 -16.46
C LEU A 33 9.00 -4.09 -15.65
N ALA A 34 8.34 -5.24 -15.60
CA ALA A 34 7.30 -5.53 -14.62
C ALA A 34 7.83 -6.62 -13.68
N VAL A 35 7.84 -6.33 -12.39
CA VAL A 35 8.44 -7.21 -11.38
C VAL A 35 7.69 -7.13 -10.06
N HIS A 36 7.60 -8.25 -9.34
CA HIS A 36 6.95 -8.34 -8.04
C HIS A 36 8.01 -8.51 -6.97
N GLN A 37 8.47 -7.38 -6.38
CA GLN A 37 9.62 -7.33 -5.48
C GLN A 37 9.42 -6.30 -4.37
N PHE A 38 10.01 -6.58 -3.20
CA PHE A 38 10.21 -5.58 -2.18
C PHE A 38 11.53 -4.83 -2.45
N VAL A 39 11.42 -3.53 -2.73
CA VAL A 39 12.59 -2.66 -2.96
C VAL A 39 12.92 -1.91 -1.68
N THR A 40 14.20 -1.87 -1.33
CA THR A 40 14.71 -1.19 -0.13
C THR A 40 14.20 0.26 -0.07
N GLY A 41 13.66 0.66 1.08
CA GLY A 41 13.07 1.98 1.30
C GLY A 41 11.55 2.07 1.04
N ALA A 42 10.90 1.01 0.54
CA ALA A 42 9.46 0.96 0.41
C ALA A 42 8.75 0.92 1.77
N ARG A 43 7.63 1.66 1.89
CA ARG A 43 6.76 1.65 3.08
C ARG A 43 5.65 0.63 2.90
N ARG A 44 5.46 -0.21 3.90
CA ARG A 44 4.43 -1.26 3.96
C ARG A 44 3.16 -0.76 4.66
N CYS A 45 2.04 -1.40 4.37
CA CYS A 45 0.78 -1.31 5.11
C CYS A 45 0.57 -2.55 5.98
N GLU A 46 -0.44 -2.52 6.89
CA GLU A 46 -0.79 -3.66 7.74
C GLU A 46 -1.35 -4.86 6.95
N SER A 47 -1.83 -4.64 5.72
CA SER A 47 -2.37 -5.68 4.84
C SER A 47 -1.31 -6.51 4.12
N GLU A 48 -0.03 -6.14 4.24
CA GLU A 48 1.08 -6.82 3.61
C GLU A 48 1.72 -7.82 4.59
N GLU A 49 1.98 -9.03 4.12
CA GLU A 49 2.64 -10.04 4.94
C GLU A 49 4.08 -9.60 5.31
N ILE A 50 4.42 -9.76 6.58
CA ILE A 50 5.78 -9.53 7.06
C ILE A 50 6.56 -10.82 6.87
N VAL A 51 7.45 -10.86 5.88
CA VAL A 51 8.45 -11.94 5.80
C VAL A 51 9.47 -11.74 6.92
N VAL A 52 9.47 -12.65 7.87
CA VAL A 52 10.40 -12.63 9.00
C VAL A 52 11.81 -12.89 8.46
N GLY A 53 12.68 -11.88 8.59
CA GLY A 53 14.10 -11.99 8.20
C GLY A 53 14.58 -10.98 7.18
N GLY A 54 13.70 -10.27 6.45
CA GLY A 54 14.08 -9.17 5.55
C GLY A 54 15.11 -9.51 4.47
N LEU A 55 15.21 -10.80 4.08
CA LEU A 55 16.20 -11.31 3.14
C LEU A 55 15.81 -11.15 1.66
N ASP A 56 14.60 -10.67 1.41
CA ASP A 56 13.99 -10.51 0.07
C ASP A 56 14.05 -9.07 -0.46
N ASN A 57 14.87 -8.22 0.16
CA ASN A 57 15.07 -6.84 -0.29
C ASN A 57 15.96 -6.79 -1.54
N VAL A 58 15.58 -5.89 -2.44
CA VAL A 58 16.36 -5.58 -3.65
C VAL A 58 16.61 -4.09 -3.67
N ASP A 59 17.85 -3.70 -3.94
CA ASP A 59 18.21 -2.29 -4.08
C ASP A 59 17.75 -1.73 -5.43
N MET A 60 17.38 -0.45 -5.45
CA MET A 60 16.83 0.20 -6.64
C MET A 60 17.78 0.21 -7.83
N GLU A 61 19.09 0.29 -7.57
CA GLU A 61 20.16 0.34 -8.57
C GLU A 61 20.16 -0.87 -9.52
N VAL A 62 19.64 -2.00 -9.07
CA VAL A 62 19.45 -3.21 -9.89
C VAL A 62 18.60 -2.93 -11.14
N PHE A 63 17.76 -1.90 -11.08
CA PHE A 63 16.81 -1.55 -12.14
C PHE A 63 17.28 -0.40 -13.05
N ASP A 64 18.52 0.04 -12.98
CA ASP A 64 19.03 1.21 -13.71
C ASP A 64 19.03 1.07 -15.24
N ALA A 65 18.98 -0.15 -15.74
CA ALA A 65 18.91 -0.42 -17.18
C ALA A 65 17.53 -0.12 -17.80
N PHE A 66 16.50 0.11 -16.97
CA PHE A 66 15.13 0.25 -17.42
C PHE A 66 14.63 1.72 -17.37
N ASP A 67 13.91 2.12 -18.39
CA ASP A 67 13.28 3.45 -18.48
C ASP A 67 12.07 3.58 -17.52
N TYR A 68 11.36 2.47 -17.30
CA TYR A 68 10.29 2.36 -16.33
C TYR A 68 10.26 0.97 -15.68
N VAL A 69 10.01 0.95 -14.37
CA VAL A 69 9.85 -0.28 -13.60
C VAL A 69 8.50 -0.27 -12.89
N ALA A 70 7.61 -1.15 -13.34
CA ALA A 70 6.33 -1.40 -12.71
C ALA A 70 6.51 -2.40 -11.56
N LEU A 71 6.51 -1.90 -10.33
CA LEU A 71 6.67 -2.70 -9.13
C LEU A 71 5.32 -3.20 -8.61
N GLY A 72 5.22 -4.50 -8.35
CA GLY A 72 4.17 -5.11 -7.54
C GLY A 72 4.68 -5.46 -6.14
N HIS A 73 3.82 -6.01 -5.30
CA HIS A 73 4.02 -6.39 -3.91
C HIS A 73 3.47 -5.37 -2.90
N ILE A 74 3.83 -4.10 -3.00
CA ILE A 74 3.42 -3.07 -2.03
C ILE A 74 2.04 -2.50 -2.41
N HIS A 75 1.12 -2.44 -1.42
CA HIS A 75 -0.25 -1.97 -1.61
C HIS A 75 -0.37 -0.44 -1.65
N SER A 76 0.60 0.26 -1.07
CA SER A 76 0.65 1.72 -1.03
C SER A 76 1.27 2.29 -2.30
N PRO A 77 0.58 3.18 -3.05
CA PRO A 77 1.17 3.84 -4.22
C PRO A 77 2.38 4.67 -3.80
N GLN A 78 3.54 4.39 -4.35
CA GLN A 78 4.77 5.12 -4.05
C GLN A 78 5.83 4.87 -5.13
N PHE A 79 6.82 5.76 -5.23
CA PHE A 79 8.02 5.54 -6.02
C PHE A 79 9.24 5.37 -5.12
N ILE A 80 10.27 4.73 -5.63
CA ILE A 80 11.53 4.49 -4.92
C ILE A 80 12.66 5.17 -5.69
N GLY A 81 13.33 6.11 -5.05
CA GLY A 81 14.43 6.88 -5.64
C GLY A 81 13.99 7.79 -6.79
N ARG A 82 13.47 7.25 -7.87
CA ARG A 82 12.98 8.00 -9.05
C ARG A 82 11.53 7.65 -9.39
N GLU A 83 10.79 8.60 -10.00
CA GLU A 83 9.35 8.43 -10.32
C GLU A 83 9.08 7.25 -11.26
N THR A 84 10.07 6.86 -12.04
CA THR A 84 9.98 5.77 -13.01
C THR A 84 10.22 4.38 -12.41
N VAL A 85 10.51 4.27 -11.11
CA VAL A 85 10.53 3.01 -10.34
C VAL A 85 9.40 3.07 -9.33
N ARG A 86 8.24 2.46 -9.66
CA ARG A 86 7.01 2.79 -8.98
C ARG A 86 6.14 1.57 -8.65
N TYR A 87 5.64 1.54 -7.41
CA TYR A 87 4.49 0.76 -7.00
C TYR A 87 3.21 1.52 -7.37
N CYS A 88 2.34 0.93 -8.18
CA CYS A 88 1.01 1.50 -8.45
C CYS A 88 0.08 1.34 -7.24
N GLY A 89 0.41 0.44 -6.32
CA GLY A 89 -0.45 0.03 -5.23
C GLY A 89 -1.55 -0.93 -5.69
N THR A 90 -2.48 -1.21 -4.78
CA THR A 90 -3.67 -2.01 -5.08
C THR A 90 -4.82 -1.13 -5.58
N PRO A 91 -5.74 -1.66 -6.42
CA PRO A 91 -6.86 -0.89 -6.94
C PRO A 91 -7.90 -0.52 -5.88
N LEU A 92 -7.94 -1.26 -4.76
CA LEU A 92 -8.82 -1.05 -3.62
C LEU A 92 -7.99 -1.02 -2.33
N LYS A 93 -8.59 -0.50 -1.24
CA LYS A 93 -8.02 -0.55 0.11
C LYS A 93 -8.32 -1.91 0.73
N TYR A 94 -7.33 -2.61 1.25
CA TYR A 94 -7.48 -3.93 1.88
C TYR A 94 -7.37 -3.91 3.40
N SER A 95 -6.92 -2.79 3.97
CA SER A 95 -6.89 -2.59 5.42
C SER A 95 -7.24 -1.15 5.80
N PHE A 96 -7.63 -0.94 7.06
CA PHE A 96 -7.91 0.41 7.57
C PHE A 96 -6.66 1.27 7.71
N SER A 97 -5.46 0.71 7.67
CA SER A 97 -4.21 1.48 7.55
C SER A 97 -4.08 2.20 6.21
N GLU A 98 -4.87 1.78 5.21
CA GLU A 98 -4.92 2.38 3.89
C GLU A 98 -6.06 3.41 3.74
N ALA A 99 -6.84 3.69 4.82
CA ALA A 99 -8.04 4.52 4.75
C ALA A 99 -7.80 5.91 4.13
N GLU A 100 -6.63 6.51 4.40
CA GLU A 100 -6.25 7.84 3.89
C GLU A 100 -5.55 7.79 2.52
N GLN A 101 -5.35 6.59 1.93
CA GLN A 101 -4.70 6.47 0.64
C GLN A 101 -5.68 6.74 -0.50
N GLU A 102 -5.22 7.44 -1.53
CA GLU A 102 -5.91 7.56 -2.81
C GLU A 102 -5.43 6.46 -3.75
N LYS A 103 -6.32 5.52 -4.09
CA LYS A 103 -6.04 4.45 -5.04
C LYS A 103 -6.17 4.94 -6.47
N SER A 104 -5.27 4.49 -7.35
CA SER A 104 -5.20 5.01 -8.71
C SER A 104 -4.64 3.99 -9.70
N VAL A 105 -4.89 4.24 -10.98
CA VAL A 105 -4.16 3.61 -12.08
C VAL A 105 -2.98 4.50 -12.43
N THR A 106 -1.80 3.90 -12.58
CA THR A 106 -0.61 4.59 -13.09
C THR A 106 -0.58 4.52 -14.60
N ILE A 107 -0.52 5.67 -15.26
CA ILE A 107 -0.35 5.80 -16.71
C ILE A 107 1.09 6.16 -16.99
N VAL A 108 1.71 5.47 -17.94
CA VAL A 108 3.11 5.67 -18.30
C VAL A 108 3.21 5.94 -19.79
N GLU A 109 3.68 7.11 -20.16
CA GLU A 109 3.95 7.50 -21.54
C GLU A 109 5.45 7.40 -21.82
N CYS A 110 5.85 6.38 -22.58
CA CYS A 110 7.22 6.22 -23.05
C CYS A 110 7.36 6.79 -24.46
N ARG A 111 7.96 7.97 -24.60
CA ARG A 111 8.22 8.63 -25.88
C ARG A 111 9.59 8.21 -26.45
N GLU A 112 10.51 9.14 -26.65
CA GLU A 112 11.88 8.80 -27.01
C GLU A 112 12.62 8.11 -25.84
N LYS A 113 13.75 7.45 -26.12
CA LYS A 113 14.59 6.83 -25.08
C LYS A 113 14.92 7.85 -23.99
N GLY A 114 14.64 7.46 -22.73
CA GLY A 114 14.86 8.31 -21.56
C GLY A 114 13.74 9.36 -21.31
N GLN A 115 12.75 9.48 -22.21
CA GLN A 115 11.60 10.40 -22.05
C GLN A 115 10.38 9.62 -21.58
N THR A 116 10.28 9.41 -20.29
CA THR A 116 9.17 8.73 -19.64
C THR A 116 8.40 9.70 -18.76
N GLN A 117 7.09 9.80 -18.97
CA GLN A 117 6.18 10.58 -18.15
C GLN A 117 5.27 9.64 -17.38
N VAL A 118 5.05 9.93 -16.10
CA VAL A 118 4.22 9.13 -15.19
C VAL A 118 3.15 10.03 -14.59
N TYR A 119 1.90 9.63 -14.67
CA TYR A 119 0.79 10.29 -13.99
C TYR A 119 -0.24 9.27 -13.51
N THR A 120 -1.12 9.68 -12.61
CA THR A 120 -2.09 8.78 -12.01
C THR A 120 -3.52 9.24 -12.32
N VAL A 121 -4.42 8.27 -12.45
CA VAL A 121 -5.86 8.48 -12.56
C VAL A 121 -6.52 7.87 -11.34
N PRO A 122 -7.21 8.66 -10.48
CA PRO A 122 -7.86 8.16 -9.27
C PRO A 122 -8.90 7.08 -9.58
N LEU A 123 -9.00 6.09 -8.71
CA LEU A 123 -10.04 5.07 -8.72
C LEU A 123 -11.07 5.40 -7.63
N HIS A 124 -12.34 5.39 -8.00
CA HIS A 124 -13.45 5.61 -7.08
C HIS A 124 -14.24 4.31 -6.90
N PRO A 125 -14.08 3.61 -5.77
CA PRO A 125 -14.82 2.39 -5.51
C PRO A 125 -16.31 2.69 -5.24
N LEU A 126 -17.19 1.71 -5.47
CA LEU A 126 -18.62 1.83 -5.13
C LEU A 126 -18.82 2.08 -3.62
N ARG A 127 -18.01 1.43 -2.79
CA ARG A 127 -17.91 1.62 -1.34
C ARG A 127 -16.44 1.75 -0.98
N ASP A 128 -16.10 2.81 -0.31
CA ASP A 128 -14.73 3.04 0.16
C ASP A 128 -14.51 2.40 1.54
N LEU A 129 -13.24 2.30 1.93
CA LEU A 129 -12.84 1.90 3.28
C LEU A 129 -12.53 3.18 4.07
N ARG A 130 -13.31 3.44 5.13
CA ARG A 130 -13.27 4.69 5.88
C ARG A 130 -13.04 4.46 7.37
N LEU A 131 -12.21 5.28 7.96
CA LEU A 131 -12.01 5.36 9.41
C LEU A 131 -12.66 6.63 9.93
N ILE A 132 -13.52 6.52 10.94
CA ILE A 132 -14.11 7.66 11.64
C ILE A 132 -13.80 7.56 13.14
N LYS A 133 -13.53 8.71 13.75
CA LYS A 133 -13.14 8.81 15.16
C LYS A 133 -13.87 9.97 15.83
N GLY A 134 -14.39 9.72 17.02
CA GLY A 134 -15.08 10.70 17.85
C GLY A 134 -15.89 10.03 18.95
N THR A 135 -16.61 10.83 19.74
CA THR A 135 -17.56 10.30 20.72
C THR A 135 -18.79 9.69 20.01
N TYR A 136 -19.47 8.79 20.69
CA TYR A 136 -20.73 8.21 20.19
C TYR A 136 -21.74 9.29 19.80
N LEU A 137 -21.90 10.32 20.63
CA LEU A 137 -22.82 11.42 20.35
C LEU A 137 -22.42 12.22 19.11
N GLU A 138 -21.15 12.51 18.93
CA GLU A 138 -20.64 13.21 17.75
C GLU A 138 -20.89 12.39 16.48
N LEU A 139 -20.49 11.11 16.49
CA LEU A 139 -20.59 10.25 15.31
C LEU A 139 -22.03 9.89 14.94
N THR A 140 -22.97 9.94 15.88
CA THR A 140 -24.41 9.71 15.62
C THR A 140 -25.19 11.01 15.36
N ALA A 141 -24.55 12.17 15.47
CA ALA A 141 -25.19 13.44 15.14
C ALA A 141 -25.40 13.55 13.62
N ARG A 142 -26.62 13.94 13.19
CA ARG A 142 -26.95 14.08 11.76
C ARG A 142 -26.01 15.03 11.02
N SER A 143 -25.55 16.09 11.67
CA SER A 143 -24.59 17.05 11.12
C SER A 143 -23.26 16.41 10.74
N PHE A 144 -22.86 15.32 11.40
CA PHE A 144 -21.63 14.59 11.12
C PHE A 144 -21.77 13.75 9.84
N TYR A 145 -22.82 12.93 9.74
CA TYR A 145 -22.91 11.93 8.67
C TYR A 145 -23.76 12.32 7.46
N GLN A 146 -24.52 13.42 7.49
CA GLN A 146 -25.46 13.81 6.42
C GLN A 146 -24.80 14.02 5.04
N ASN A 147 -23.52 14.36 5.01
CA ASN A 147 -22.74 14.59 3.77
C ASN A 147 -21.72 13.48 3.49
N MET A 148 -21.80 12.36 4.22
CA MET A 148 -20.89 11.23 4.08
C MET A 148 -21.61 10.06 3.42
N ASN A 149 -20.89 9.25 2.64
CA ASN A 149 -21.42 7.97 2.20
C ASN A 149 -21.42 6.97 3.37
N THR A 150 -22.57 6.81 4.01
CA THR A 150 -22.73 5.88 5.15
C THR A 150 -22.71 4.41 4.77
N GLU A 151 -22.81 4.11 3.46
CA GLU A 151 -22.70 2.76 2.91
C GLU A 151 -21.23 2.27 2.73
N ASP A 152 -20.24 3.12 3.00
CA ASP A 152 -18.84 2.73 2.99
C ASP A 152 -18.56 1.64 4.06
N TYR A 153 -17.47 0.89 3.86
CA TYR A 153 -16.96 -0.03 4.88
C TYR A 153 -16.26 0.78 5.96
N ILE A 154 -16.83 0.81 7.17
CA ILE A 154 -16.43 1.76 8.20
C ILE A 154 -15.77 1.05 9.39
N LYS A 155 -14.67 1.61 9.84
CA LYS A 155 -14.09 1.40 11.17
C LYS A 155 -14.42 2.62 12.02
N VAL A 156 -15.04 2.38 13.17
CA VAL A 156 -15.30 3.40 14.19
C VAL A 156 -14.30 3.28 15.32
N ILE A 157 -13.72 4.41 15.71
CA ILE A 157 -12.91 4.54 16.93
C ILE A 157 -13.64 5.49 17.88
N LEU A 158 -14.25 4.94 18.91
CA LEU A 158 -14.90 5.74 19.94
C LEU A 158 -13.89 6.32 20.92
N THR A 159 -14.10 7.59 21.27
CA THR A 159 -13.31 8.29 22.29
C THR A 159 -14.01 8.40 23.63
N ASP A 160 -15.19 7.79 23.77
CA ASP A 160 -15.92 7.73 25.03
C ASP A 160 -15.12 6.96 26.08
N GLU A 161 -15.08 7.46 27.31
CA GLU A 161 -14.37 6.81 28.42
C GLU A 161 -15.07 5.52 28.88
N GLU A 162 -16.39 5.44 28.71
CA GLU A 162 -17.19 4.26 29.04
C GLU A 162 -17.60 3.52 27.76
N ASP A 163 -17.73 2.20 27.88
CA ASP A 163 -18.20 1.36 26.77
C ASP A 163 -19.69 1.65 26.47
N ILE A 164 -20.00 1.85 25.21
CA ILE A 164 -21.38 2.05 24.76
C ILE A 164 -22.10 0.68 24.69
N PRO A 165 -23.10 0.42 25.52
CA PRO A 165 -23.86 -0.83 25.46
C PRO A 165 -24.49 -1.01 24.08
N ASP A 166 -24.33 -2.20 23.49
CA ASP A 166 -24.79 -2.53 22.13
C ASP A 166 -24.30 -1.56 21.05
N GLY A 167 -23.07 -0.99 21.24
CA GLY A 167 -22.52 0.07 20.40
C GLY A 167 -22.49 -0.28 18.91
N ILE A 168 -22.10 -1.52 18.56
CA ILE A 168 -22.08 -1.98 17.16
C ILE A 168 -23.48 -1.95 16.55
N GLN A 169 -24.50 -2.48 17.25
CA GLN A 169 -25.87 -2.56 16.76
C GLN A 169 -26.45 -1.15 16.57
N LYS A 170 -26.21 -0.25 17.53
CA LYS A 170 -26.67 1.13 17.46
C LYS A 170 -26.01 1.91 16.33
N LEU A 171 -24.71 1.77 16.16
CA LEU A 171 -23.96 2.43 15.07
C LEU A 171 -24.36 1.89 13.69
N ARG A 172 -24.69 0.60 13.56
CA ARG A 172 -25.15 0.00 12.31
C ARG A 172 -26.49 0.53 11.80
N ILE A 173 -27.26 1.21 12.62
CA ILE A 173 -28.48 1.91 12.18
C ILE A 173 -28.11 3.05 11.20
N ILE A 174 -26.95 3.68 11.40
CA ILE A 174 -26.45 4.79 10.56
C ILE A 174 -25.43 4.28 9.56
N TYR A 175 -24.55 3.37 9.98
CA TYR A 175 -23.42 2.82 9.22
C TYR A 175 -23.63 1.31 9.00
N PRO A 176 -24.47 0.90 8.03
CA PRO A 176 -24.87 -0.51 7.90
C PRO A 176 -23.69 -1.45 7.65
N ASN A 177 -22.62 -0.95 6.99
CA ASN A 177 -21.40 -1.70 6.71
C ASN A 177 -20.29 -1.45 7.75
N LEU A 178 -20.65 -1.18 9.01
CA LEU A 178 -19.67 -1.11 10.09
C LEU A 178 -18.95 -2.44 10.26
N MET A 179 -17.66 -2.48 9.98
CA MET A 179 -16.80 -3.66 10.06
C MET A 179 -16.13 -3.82 11.42
N GLN A 180 -15.66 -2.71 12.00
CA GLN A 180 -14.87 -2.73 13.23
C GLN A 180 -15.24 -1.57 14.15
N LEU A 181 -15.38 -1.86 15.44
CA LEU A 181 -15.50 -0.88 16.52
C LEU A 181 -14.30 -1.06 17.47
N SER A 182 -13.64 0.03 17.79
CA SER A 182 -12.58 0.07 18.80
C SER A 182 -12.70 1.34 19.63
N TYR A 183 -11.94 1.40 20.73
CA TYR A 183 -11.90 2.54 21.63
C TYR A 183 -10.50 3.14 21.70
N ASP A 184 -10.42 4.46 21.74
CA ASP A 184 -9.18 5.22 22.04
C ASP A 184 -9.47 6.15 23.23
N ASN A 185 -9.45 5.60 24.44
CA ASN A 185 -9.71 6.26 25.69
C ASN A 185 -8.56 6.10 26.69
N SER A 186 -8.69 6.62 27.89
CA SER A 186 -7.64 6.57 28.92
C SER A 186 -7.23 5.12 29.24
N ARG A 187 -8.18 4.20 29.31
CA ARG A 187 -7.97 2.77 29.61
C ARG A 187 -7.16 2.08 28.49
N THR A 188 -7.59 2.25 27.23
CA THR A 188 -6.92 1.59 26.08
C THR A 188 -5.51 2.15 25.80
N ARG A 189 -5.22 3.38 26.23
CA ARG A 189 -3.89 3.98 26.13
C ARG A 189 -2.92 3.44 27.19
N GLN A 190 -3.41 3.17 28.40
CA GLN A 190 -2.59 2.58 29.47
C GLN A 190 -2.12 1.18 29.12
N ASP A 191 -2.99 0.35 28.54
CA ASP A 191 -2.64 -1.01 28.13
C ASP A 191 -1.53 -1.04 27.06
N ARG A 192 -1.48 -0.04 26.16
CA ARG A 192 -0.43 0.08 25.14
C ARG A 192 0.94 0.49 25.68
N THR A 193 0.98 1.05 26.89
CA THR A 193 2.24 1.50 27.53
C THR A 193 2.92 0.37 28.32
N ILE A 194 2.21 -0.74 28.55
CA ILE A 194 2.66 -1.88 29.35
C ILE A 194 3.10 -3.07 28.46
N ALA A 195 2.80 -3.05 27.17
CA ALA A 195 3.19 -4.06 26.17
C ALA A 195 4.43 -3.61 25.37
#